data_87ca7b843b034c3f47021beeb26e11a0
#
_entry.id   87ca7b843b034c3f47021beeb26e11a0
#
_cell.length_a   1.000
_cell.length_b   1.000
_cell.length_c   1.000
_cell.angle_alpha   90.00
_cell.angle_beta   90.00
_cell.angle_gamma   90.00
#
_symmetry.space_group_name_H-M   'P 1'
#
loop_
_entity.id
_entity.type
_entity.pdbx_description
1 polymer ?
#
loop_
_entity_poly.entity_id
_entity_poly.type
_entity_poly.pdbx_seq_one_letter_code
_entity_poly.pdbx_strand_id
1 'polypeptide(L)'
;MTNNFKNKVDSYLSSEVGRLFIRYKNEAKDIDCTEKELGITIDDALKYVLLTYGGAYIGVDLLPCSEDPNNKNQQTILDYTKSIRDYYKEINVCHSIQMGYVISIEGNEDIIFINSANEVIIFYHDTNEEELLAKNFESFIIELI
;
A
#
# COMPACT_ATOMS: atom_id res chain seq x y z
N MET A 1 8.15 13.70 -0.35
CA MET A 1 6.77 14.02 0.12
C MET A 1 6.60 15.53 0.23
N THR A 2 5.54 16.07 -0.39
CA THR A 2 5.26 17.51 -0.39
C THR A 2 4.39 17.94 0.81
N ASN A 3 4.48 19.23 1.18
CA ASN A 3 3.60 19.79 2.20
C ASN A 3 2.12 19.77 1.79
N ASN A 4 1.85 19.88 0.48
CA ASN A 4 0.50 19.79 -0.05
C ASN A 4 -0.13 18.42 0.20
N PHE A 5 0.61 17.35 -0.07
CA PHE A 5 0.18 15.98 0.22
C PHE A 5 -0.13 15.80 1.70
N LYS A 6 0.82 16.17 2.57
CA LYS A 6 0.64 16.07 4.02
C LYS A 6 -0.63 16.78 4.49
N ASN A 7 -0.81 18.04 4.09
CA ASN A 7 -1.98 18.84 4.49
C ASN A 7 -3.30 18.22 4.01
N LYS A 8 -3.34 17.72 2.78
CA LYS A 8 -4.55 17.06 2.24
C LYS A 8 -4.88 15.77 2.99
N VAL A 9 -3.90 14.90 3.23
CA VAL A 9 -4.09 13.66 3.96
C VAL A 9 -4.53 13.93 5.41
N ASP A 10 -3.85 14.86 6.09
CA ASP A 10 -4.18 15.23 7.47
C ASP A 10 -5.60 15.82 7.57
N SER A 11 -5.96 16.67 6.62
CA SER A 11 -7.31 17.24 6.55
C SER A 11 -8.39 16.18 6.30
N TYR A 12 -8.13 15.24 5.38
CA TYR A 12 -9.04 14.15 5.05
C TYR A 12 -9.24 13.20 6.24
N LEU A 13 -8.14 12.69 6.83
CA LEU A 13 -8.22 11.71 7.91
C LEU A 13 -8.57 12.32 9.28
N SER A 14 -8.42 13.63 9.50
CA SER A 14 -8.89 14.29 10.70
C SER A 14 -10.34 14.77 10.63
N SER A 15 -10.98 14.69 9.47
CA SER A 15 -12.42 14.96 9.32
C SER A 15 -13.27 14.00 10.16
N GLU A 16 -14.51 14.36 10.42
CA GLU A 16 -15.44 13.52 11.20
C GLU A 16 -15.58 12.10 10.61
N VAL A 17 -15.72 12.02 9.28
CA VAL A 17 -15.81 10.74 8.56
C VAL A 17 -14.45 10.06 8.46
N GLY A 18 -13.39 10.81 8.13
CA GLY A 18 -12.05 10.28 7.95
C GLY A 18 -11.48 9.56 9.18
N ARG A 19 -11.83 10.03 10.39
CA ARG A 19 -11.41 9.39 11.65
C ARG A 19 -11.89 7.94 11.79
N LEU A 20 -12.98 7.58 11.13
CA LEU A 20 -13.50 6.22 11.14
C LEU A 20 -12.63 5.24 10.34
N PHE A 21 -11.76 5.75 9.50
CA PHE A 21 -10.90 4.97 8.62
C PHE A 21 -9.45 4.84 9.11
N ILE A 22 -9.12 5.48 10.23
CA ILE A 22 -7.80 5.38 10.86
C ILE A 22 -7.68 4.02 11.55
N ARG A 23 -6.53 3.36 11.37
CA ARG A 23 -6.23 2.07 11.96
C ARG A 23 -5.04 2.16 12.92
N TYR A 24 -4.56 1.00 13.35
CA TYR A 24 -3.40 0.87 14.21
C TYR A 24 -2.15 1.46 13.55
N LYS A 25 -1.49 2.40 14.23
CA LYS A 25 -0.26 3.03 13.73
C LYS A 25 0.88 2.02 13.67
N ASN A 26 1.60 2.04 12.56
CA ASN A 26 2.81 1.24 12.43
C ASN A 26 4.00 1.94 13.09
N GLU A 27 4.97 1.16 13.54
CA GLU A 27 6.23 1.67 14.08
C GLU A 27 7.33 1.63 13.00
N ALA A 28 8.36 2.46 13.17
CA ALA A 28 9.50 2.47 12.25
C ALA A 28 10.15 1.10 12.08
N LYS A 29 10.23 0.29 13.14
CA LYS A 29 10.77 -1.07 13.09
C LYS A 29 9.98 -2.00 12.17
N ASP A 30 8.66 -1.82 12.07
CA ASP A 30 7.81 -2.64 11.20
C ASP A 30 8.05 -2.29 9.73
N ILE A 31 8.24 -1.01 9.44
CA ILE A 31 8.60 -0.53 8.10
C ILE A 31 9.98 -1.05 7.70
N ASP A 32 10.98 -0.92 8.57
CA ASP A 32 12.35 -1.40 8.34
C ASP A 32 12.38 -2.91 8.09
N CYS A 33 11.62 -3.68 8.87
CA CYS A 33 11.48 -5.12 8.68
C CYS A 33 10.88 -5.46 7.32
N THR A 34 9.80 -4.79 6.93
CA THR A 34 9.14 -4.97 5.64
C THR A 34 10.09 -4.66 4.48
N GLU A 35 10.81 -3.54 4.54
CA GLU A 35 11.79 -3.14 3.53
C GLU A 35 12.91 -4.19 3.39
N LYS A 36 13.45 -4.65 4.50
CA LYS A 36 14.53 -5.64 4.53
C LYS A 36 14.09 -7.01 3.98
N GLU A 37 12.96 -7.49 4.43
CA GLU A 37 12.41 -8.80 4.04
C GLU A 37 11.99 -8.86 2.56
N LEU A 38 11.47 -7.76 2.02
CA LEU A 38 11.06 -7.68 0.61
C LEU A 38 12.18 -7.19 -0.32
N GLY A 39 13.25 -6.64 0.22
CA GLY A 39 14.35 -6.05 -0.59
C GLY A 39 13.92 -4.81 -1.36
N ILE A 40 13.07 -3.96 -0.75
CA ILE A 40 12.50 -2.76 -1.37
C ILE A 40 12.70 -1.55 -0.45
N THR A 41 12.41 -0.37 -0.98
CA THR A 41 12.25 0.85 -0.19
C THR A 41 10.82 1.32 -0.31
N ILE A 42 10.13 1.47 0.81
CA ILE A 42 8.76 1.98 0.83
C ILE A 42 8.78 3.49 0.54
N ASP A 43 7.83 3.94 -0.29
CA ASP A 43 7.66 5.36 -0.64
C ASP A 43 7.49 6.23 0.62
N ASP A 44 8.16 7.39 0.68
CA ASP A 44 8.15 8.28 1.86
C ASP A 44 6.76 8.81 2.22
N ALA A 45 5.90 9.05 1.21
CA ALA A 45 4.54 9.49 1.47
C ALA A 45 3.69 8.36 2.05
N LEU A 46 3.89 7.11 1.60
CA LEU A 46 3.26 5.94 2.21
C LEU A 46 3.78 5.71 3.64
N LYS A 47 5.09 5.83 3.88
CA LYS A 47 5.65 5.75 5.25
C LYS A 47 4.98 6.76 6.18
N TYR A 48 4.78 7.98 5.72
CA TYR A 48 4.09 9.01 6.51
C TYR A 48 2.68 8.56 6.92
N VAL A 49 1.89 8.05 5.98
CA VAL A 49 0.53 7.56 6.27
C VAL A 49 0.57 6.41 7.29
N LEU A 50 1.42 5.41 7.06
CA LEU A 50 1.54 4.25 7.94
C LEU A 50 1.98 4.60 9.37
N LEU A 51 2.94 5.49 9.51
CA LEU A 51 3.44 5.92 10.84
C LEU A 51 2.46 6.84 11.58
N THR A 52 1.68 7.61 10.85
CA THR A 52 0.76 8.59 11.45
C THR A 52 -0.63 8.01 11.69
N TYR A 53 -1.14 7.23 10.74
CA TYR A 53 -2.53 6.76 10.70
C TYR A 53 -2.68 5.23 10.60
N GLY A 54 -1.59 4.52 10.34
CA GLY A 54 -1.62 3.08 10.07
C GLY A 54 -2.12 2.74 8.68
N GLY A 55 -2.50 1.49 8.45
CA GLY A 55 -3.30 1.15 7.27
C GLY A 55 -4.64 1.87 7.36
N ALA A 56 -4.94 2.75 6.44
CA ALA A 56 -6.14 3.58 6.48
C ALA A 56 -6.93 3.43 5.18
N TYR A 57 -8.24 3.68 5.24
CA TYR A 57 -9.01 3.87 4.02
C TYR A 57 -8.89 5.32 3.56
N ILE A 58 -8.28 5.50 2.41
CA ILE A 58 -8.02 6.82 1.82
C ILE A 58 -8.30 6.77 0.31
N GLY A 59 -9.57 6.47 -0.04
CA GLY A 59 -9.95 6.15 -1.41
C GLY A 59 -9.63 4.72 -1.82
N VAL A 60 -8.63 4.13 -1.21
CA VAL A 60 -8.27 2.70 -1.26
C VAL A 60 -7.99 2.20 0.15
N ASP A 61 -8.14 0.90 0.35
CA ASP A 61 -7.87 0.25 1.65
C ASP A 61 -6.38 -0.12 1.75
N LEU A 62 -5.58 0.76 2.35
CA LEU A 62 -4.13 0.57 2.46
C LEU A 62 -3.79 -0.55 3.44
N LEU A 63 -2.94 -1.47 3.00
CA LEU A 63 -2.38 -2.53 3.84
C LEU A 63 -1.37 -1.92 4.83
N PRO A 64 -1.37 -2.37 6.10
CA PRO A 64 -0.38 -1.96 7.09
C PRO A 64 0.93 -2.75 6.95
N CYS A 65 1.99 -2.28 7.60
CA CYS A 65 3.24 -3.05 7.78
C CYS A 65 3.18 -3.99 9.00
N SER A 66 2.31 -3.70 9.96
CA SER A 66 2.11 -4.54 11.14
C SER A 66 0.63 -4.68 11.48
N GLU A 67 0.27 -5.84 12.03
CA GLU A 67 -1.09 -6.11 12.49
C GLU A 67 -1.41 -5.33 13.78
N ASP A 68 -2.67 -4.95 13.94
CA ASP A 68 -3.20 -4.53 15.22
C ASP A 68 -3.13 -5.71 16.20
N PRO A 69 -2.50 -5.55 17.39
CA PRO A 69 -2.44 -6.59 18.41
C PRO A 69 -3.82 -7.15 18.82
N ASN A 70 -4.88 -6.35 18.64
CA ASN A 70 -6.26 -6.72 18.95
C ASN A 70 -7.02 -7.28 17.73
N ASN A 71 -6.44 -7.30 16.55
CA ASN A 71 -7.04 -7.82 15.31
C ASN A 71 -5.97 -8.53 14.46
N LYS A 72 -5.62 -9.75 14.85
CA LYS A 72 -4.53 -10.55 14.24
C LYS A 72 -4.85 -11.18 12.88
N ASN A 73 -6.02 -10.92 12.32
CA ASN A 73 -6.40 -11.44 10.99
C ASN A 73 -6.19 -10.44 9.86
N GLN A 74 -5.55 -9.32 10.15
CA GLN A 74 -5.27 -8.29 9.15
C GLN A 74 -4.04 -8.67 8.34
N GLN A 75 -4.15 -8.64 7.02
CA GLN A 75 -3.02 -8.86 6.12
C GLN A 75 -2.07 -7.66 6.15
N THR A 76 -0.78 -7.93 6.04
CA THR A 76 0.26 -6.90 5.97
C THR A 76 0.84 -6.79 4.56
N ILE A 77 1.49 -5.66 4.28
CA ILE A 77 2.25 -5.47 3.03
C ILE A 77 3.25 -6.62 2.86
N LEU A 78 3.97 -6.97 3.92
CA LEU A 78 4.99 -8.03 3.87
C LEU A 78 4.40 -9.38 3.51
N ASP A 79 3.40 -9.85 4.27
CA ASP A 79 2.85 -11.19 4.12
C ASP A 79 2.14 -11.35 2.77
N TYR A 80 1.34 -10.35 2.41
CA TYR A 80 0.60 -10.40 1.15
C TYR A 80 1.53 -10.30 -0.06
N THR A 81 2.53 -9.42 -0.03
CA THR A 81 3.50 -9.30 -1.13
C THR A 81 4.29 -10.59 -1.33
N LYS A 82 4.75 -11.24 -0.25
CA LYS A 82 5.41 -12.55 -0.34
C LYS A 82 4.52 -13.58 -1.00
N SER A 83 3.29 -13.73 -0.53
CA SER A 83 2.30 -14.67 -1.10
C SER A 83 2.04 -14.42 -2.58
N ILE A 84 1.82 -13.17 -2.96
CA ILE A 84 1.52 -12.79 -4.35
C ILE A 84 2.75 -12.99 -5.24
N ARG A 85 3.94 -12.63 -4.79
CA ARG A 85 5.16 -12.84 -5.56
C ARG A 85 5.35 -14.32 -5.88
N ASP A 86 5.18 -15.20 -4.91
CA ASP A 86 5.31 -16.65 -5.08
C ASP A 86 4.25 -17.20 -6.04
N TYR A 87 3.00 -16.83 -5.84
CA TYR A 87 1.89 -17.29 -6.67
C TYR A 87 2.01 -16.79 -8.12
N TYR A 88 2.30 -15.51 -8.34
CA TYR A 88 2.42 -14.96 -9.69
C TYR A 88 3.67 -15.43 -10.44
N LYS A 89 4.73 -15.74 -9.72
CA LYS A 89 5.90 -16.40 -10.28
C LYS A 89 5.56 -17.82 -10.77
N GLU A 90 4.81 -18.57 -9.99
CA GLU A 90 4.39 -19.94 -10.33
C GLU A 90 3.52 -19.96 -11.59
N ILE A 91 2.55 -19.05 -11.70
CA ILE A 91 1.66 -18.95 -12.87
C ILE A 91 2.21 -18.06 -13.99
N ASN A 92 3.39 -17.51 -13.83
CA ASN A 92 4.12 -16.73 -14.83
C ASN A 92 3.37 -15.47 -15.31
N VAL A 93 2.84 -14.68 -14.38
CA VAL A 93 2.16 -13.40 -14.65
C VAL A 93 2.73 -12.27 -13.79
N CYS A 94 2.45 -11.02 -14.17
CA CYS A 94 2.79 -9.83 -13.38
C CYS A 94 4.25 -9.82 -12.86
N HIS A 95 5.22 -9.93 -13.75
CA HIS A 95 6.65 -10.02 -13.37
C HIS A 95 7.15 -8.80 -12.59
N SER A 96 6.56 -7.63 -12.81
CA SER A 96 6.92 -6.38 -12.15
C SER A 96 6.71 -6.40 -10.62
N ILE A 97 5.81 -7.27 -10.10
CA ILE A 97 5.60 -7.41 -8.65
C ILE A 97 6.81 -8.03 -7.94
N GLN A 98 7.67 -8.76 -8.65
CA GLN A 98 8.84 -9.41 -8.04
C GLN A 98 9.83 -8.39 -7.44
N MET A 99 9.84 -7.16 -7.95
CA MET A 99 10.66 -6.05 -7.46
C MET A 99 9.80 -4.92 -6.84
N GLY A 100 8.51 -5.16 -6.70
CA GLY A 100 7.54 -4.23 -6.12
C GLY A 100 6.89 -4.75 -4.84
N TYR A 101 5.93 -4.01 -4.33
CA TYR A 101 5.17 -4.39 -3.12
C TYR A 101 3.71 -3.96 -3.20
N VAL A 102 2.83 -4.83 -2.71
CA VAL A 102 1.38 -4.61 -2.73
C VAL A 102 1.01 -3.61 -1.64
N ILE A 103 0.19 -2.61 -1.99
CA ILE A 103 -0.31 -1.60 -1.05
C ILE A 103 -1.80 -1.70 -0.79
N SER A 104 -2.56 -2.33 -1.69
CA SER A 104 -4.01 -2.50 -1.54
C SER A 104 -4.49 -3.70 -2.35
N ILE A 105 -5.61 -4.28 -1.90
CA ILE A 105 -6.30 -5.39 -2.56
C ILE A 105 -7.73 -4.95 -2.78
N GLU A 106 -8.16 -4.95 -4.04
CA GLU A 106 -9.55 -4.66 -4.40
C GLU A 106 -10.47 -5.84 -4.08
N GLY A 107 -11.77 -5.57 -3.95
CA GLY A 107 -12.75 -6.58 -3.58
C GLY A 107 -12.89 -7.76 -4.56
N ASN A 108 -12.41 -7.61 -5.78
CA ASN A 108 -12.35 -8.64 -6.83
C ASN A 108 -10.98 -9.33 -6.94
N GLU A 109 -10.10 -9.15 -5.95
CA GLU A 109 -8.74 -9.69 -5.88
C GLU A 109 -7.72 -9.02 -6.81
N ASP A 110 -8.06 -7.96 -7.52
CA ASP A 110 -7.09 -7.13 -8.22
C ASP A 110 -6.16 -6.46 -7.21
N ILE A 111 -4.88 -6.39 -7.52
CA ILE A 111 -3.90 -5.77 -6.61
C ILE A 111 -3.48 -4.40 -7.10
N ILE A 112 -3.29 -3.49 -6.15
CA ILE A 112 -2.60 -2.22 -6.39
C ILE A 112 -1.24 -2.32 -5.71
N PHE A 113 -0.18 -2.07 -6.48
CA PHE A 113 1.20 -2.21 -6.00
C PHE A 113 2.09 -1.07 -6.49
N ILE A 114 3.21 -0.88 -5.82
CA ILE A 114 4.25 0.04 -6.24
C ILE A 114 5.39 -0.78 -6.86
N ASN A 115 5.77 -0.44 -8.09
CA ASN A 115 6.83 -1.13 -8.82
C ASN A 115 8.22 -0.57 -8.48
N SER A 116 9.28 -1.12 -9.09
CA SER A 116 10.65 -0.70 -8.87
C SER A 116 10.97 0.74 -9.35
N ALA A 117 10.12 1.29 -10.21
CA ALA A 117 10.21 2.70 -10.66
C ALA A 117 9.40 3.66 -9.76
N ASN A 118 8.89 3.18 -8.62
CA ASN A 118 8.03 3.92 -7.69
C ASN A 118 6.68 4.37 -8.27
N GLU A 119 6.23 3.71 -9.33
CA GLU A 119 4.94 3.94 -9.96
C GLU A 119 3.85 3.09 -9.31
N VAL A 120 2.63 3.63 -9.24
CA VAL A 120 1.46 2.91 -8.72
C VAL A 120 0.75 2.22 -9.88
N ILE A 121 0.64 0.90 -9.78
CA ILE A 121 0.11 0.02 -10.81
C ILE A 121 -1.07 -0.77 -10.25
N ILE A 122 -2.13 -0.96 -11.04
CA ILE A 122 -3.13 -1.99 -10.79
C ILE A 122 -2.88 -3.18 -11.72
N PHE A 123 -2.97 -4.38 -11.17
CA PHE A 123 -2.94 -5.63 -11.93
C PHE A 123 -4.31 -6.28 -11.90
N TYR A 124 -4.88 -6.47 -13.08
CA TYR A 124 -6.18 -7.12 -13.29
C TYR A 124 -5.99 -8.63 -13.42
N HIS A 125 -6.36 -9.39 -12.41
CA HIS A 125 -6.15 -10.84 -12.38
C HIS A 125 -6.96 -11.60 -13.45
N ASP A 126 -8.09 -11.05 -13.89
CA ASP A 126 -8.94 -11.69 -14.91
C ASP A 126 -8.31 -11.66 -16.31
N THR A 127 -7.62 -10.56 -16.65
CA THR A 127 -7.04 -10.32 -17.96
C THR A 127 -5.52 -10.43 -17.99
N ASN A 128 -4.88 -10.52 -16.82
CA ASN A 128 -3.42 -10.44 -16.65
C ASN A 128 -2.81 -9.13 -17.18
N GLU A 129 -3.59 -8.05 -17.21
CA GLU A 129 -3.15 -6.73 -17.66
C GLU A 129 -2.72 -5.85 -16.50
N GLU A 130 -1.74 -5.00 -16.76
CA GLU A 130 -1.27 -3.95 -15.84
C GLU A 130 -1.70 -2.58 -16.37
N GLU A 131 -2.10 -1.69 -15.47
CA GLU A 131 -2.43 -0.30 -15.80
C GLU A 131 -1.70 0.64 -14.84
N LEU A 132 -1.06 1.69 -15.39
CA LEU A 132 -0.46 2.76 -14.60
C LEU A 132 -1.56 3.65 -14.03
N LEU A 133 -1.69 3.68 -12.70
CA LEU A 133 -2.62 4.56 -12.00
C LEU A 133 -2.02 5.94 -11.73
N ALA A 134 -0.76 5.99 -11.32
CA ALA A 134 -0.05 7.24 -11.04
C ALA A 134 1.47 7.07 -11.08
N LYS A 135 2.17 8.17 -11.30
CA LYS A 135 3.64 8.20 -11.35
C LYS A 135 4.34 7.99 -10.00
N ASN A 136 3.60 8.16 -8.90
CA ASN A 136 4.06 7.91 -7.53
C ASN A 136 2.87 7.85 -6.58
N PHE A 137 3.09 7.39 -5.37
CA PHE A 137 2.06 7.24 -4.35
C PHE A 137 1.40 8.58 -3.96
N GLU A 138 2.17 9.65 -3.85
CA GLU A 138 1.66 10.98 -3.51
C GLU A 138 0.61 11.46 -4.52
N SER A 139 0.92 11.39 -5.82
CA SER A 139 -0.01 11.75 -6.90
C SER A 139 -1.26 10.87 -6.88
N PHE A 140 -1.09 9.57 -6.67
CA PHE A 140 -2.19 8.61 -6.58
C PHE A 140 -3.20 9.00 -5.49
N ILE A 141 -2.73 9.25 -4.28
CA ILE A 141 -3.62 9.60 -3.16
C ILE A 141 -4.26 10.97 -3.36
N ILE A 142 -3.52 11.96 -3.88
CA ILE A 142 -4.08 13.30 -4.12
C ILE A 142 -5.25 13.27 -5.10
N GLU A 143 -5.25 12.37 -6.06
CA GLU A 143 -6.35 12.20 -7.02
C GLU A 143 -7.58 11.52 -6.40
N LEU A 144 -7.41 10.75 -5.32
CA LEU A 144 -8.50 10.03 -4.65
C LEU A 144 -9.25 10.87 -3.60
N ILE A 145 -8.62 11.91 -3.10
CA ILE A 145 -9.16 12.77 -2.01
C ILE A 145 -9.19 14.27 -2.45
#